data_11d61f88e24a3b5b35004e50c8d29500
#
_entry.id   11d61f88e24a3b5b35004e50c8d29500
#
_cell.length_a   1.000
_cell.length_b   1.000
_cell.length_c   1.000
_cell.angle_alpha   90.00
_cell.angle_beta   90.00
_cell.angle_gamma   90.00
#
_symmetry.space_group_name_H-M   'P 1'
#
loop_
_entity.id
_entity.type
_entity.pdbx_description
1 polymer ?
#
loop_
_entity_poly.entity_id
_entity_poly.type
_entity_poly.pdbx_seq_one_letter_code
_entity_poly.pdbx_strand_id
1 'polypeptide(L)'
;DIRLVMNDTKLTPNSGPAGGSRSQVMSGNACRLAAENLLAAMRKADGTYRNYEEMKSEGIETKVKGNWVATYCADHPVDQATSQGEPFSVYMYTLFLPEVAVDTMTGKVKVEKFTVVTDVGTIMNKLVVDGNFYGGLAQGIGLALSEDFEDLSKHTSLLRCGIPYILDVPDDLELHYIETYRPEGPYGAAGCGEAPLDAPHPAILNAIYNATGARITRIPAKPEVVLEALKAL
;
A
#
# COMPACT_ATOMS: atom_id res chain seq x y z
N ASP A 1 -1.60 -8.39 -28.29
CA ASP A 1 -2.68 -7.45 -27.98
C ASP A 1 -3.47 -7.95 -26.76
N ILE A 2 -3.35 -7.21 -25.65
CA ILE A 2 -4.09 -7.54 -24.41
C ILE A 2 -5.16 -6.48 -24.22
N ARG A 3 -6.42 -6.92 -24.05
CA ARG A 3 -7.52 -6.05 -23.67
C ARG A 3 -7.87 -6.27 -22.20
N LEU A 4 -7.70 -5.25 -21.40
CA LEU A 4 -8.08 -5.26 -19.99
C LEU A 4 -9.56 -4.88 -19.83
N VAL A 5 -10.30 -5.70 -19.07
CA VAL A 5 -11.65 -5.38 -18.59
C VAL A 5 -11.62 -5.44 -17.08
N MET A 6 -11.87 -4.29 -16.44
CA MET A 6 -11.90 -4.16 -14.99
C MET A 6 -13.01 -3.20 -14.55
N ASN A 7 -13.38 -3.28 -13.28
CA ASN A 7 -14.40 -2.41 -12.66
C ASN A 7 -15.81 -2.53 -13.29
N ASP A 8 -16.12 -3.67 -13.86
CA ASP A 8 -17.44 -3.98 -14.40
C ASP A 8 -18.05 -5.17 -13.64
N THR A 9 -19.03 -4.91 -12.81
CA THR A 9 -19.66 -5.91 -11.94
C THR A 9 -20.46 -6.99 -12.69
N LYS A 10 -20.72 -6.81 -14.00
CA LYS A 10 -21.37 -7.82 -14.85
C LYS A 10 -20.36 -8.74 -15.52
N LEU A 11 -19.15 -8.24 -15.81
CA LEU A 11 -18.16 -8.94 -16.62
C LEU A 11 -17.03 -9.52 -15.79
N THR A 12 -16.67 -8.85 -14.68
CA THR A 12 -15.55 -9.27 -13.83
C THR A 12 -16.03 -10.15 -12.68
N PRO A 13 -15.25 -11.19 -12.31
CA PRO A 13 -15.57 -12.02 -11.16
C PRO A 13 -15.42 -11.23 -9.85
N ASN A 14 -16.14 -11.67 -8.82
CA ASN A 14 -15.97 -11.14 -7.47
C ASN A 14 -14.66 -11.66 -6.86
N SER A 15 -13.71 -10.77 -6.58
CA SER A 15 -12.44 -11.08 -5.93
C SER A 15 -12.47 -10.90 -4.40
N GLY A 16 -13.63 -10.55 -3.85
CA GLY A 16 -13.77 -10.15 -2.44
C GLY A 16 -13.27 -8.72 -2.19
N PRO A 17 -13.29 -8.26 -0.93
CA PRO A 17 -12.84 -6.92 -0.57
C PRO A 17 -11.33 -6.78 -0.71
N ALA A 18 -10.88 -5.60 -1.13
CA ALA A 18 -9.49 -5.18 -0.98
C ALA A 18 -9.28 -4.70 0.46
N GLY A 19 -8.30 -5.25 1.16
CA GLY A 19 -7.96 -4.89 2.54
C GLY A 19 -6.70 -5.64 2.96
N GLY A 20 -5.88 -5.07 3.85
CA GLY A 20 -4.59 -5.65 4.22
C GLY A 20 -3.62 -5.76 3.04
N SER A 21 -3.77 -4.91 2.04
CA SER A 21 -2.95 -4.90 0.80
C SER A 21 -2.98 -6.21 0.00
N ARG A 22 -4.04 -7.03 0.20
CA ARG A 22 -4.12 -8.41 -0.33
C ARG A 22 -4.33 -8.52 -1.85
N SER A 23 -4.74 -7.45 -2.52
CA SER A 23 -5.15 -7.51 -3.92
C SER A 23 -4.06 -8.06 -4.85
N GLN A 24 -2.79 -7.67 -4.64
CA GLN A 24 -1.66 -8.17 -5.41
C GLN A 24 -1.49 -9.68 -5.24
N VAL A 25 -1.59 -10.19 -4.02
CA VAL A 25 -1.39 -11.61 -3.73
C VAL A 25 -2.58 -12.44 -4.22
N MET A 26 -3.81 -12.04 -3.89
CA MET A 26 -5.02 -12.82 -4.21
C MET A 26 -5.37 -12.75 -5.70
N SER A 27 -5.65 -11.54 -6.19
CA SER A 27 -6.05 -11.34 -7.60
C SER A 27 -4.89 -11.56 -8.57
N GLY A 28 -3.68 -11.20 -8.16
CA GLY A 28 -2.48 -11.43 -8.95
C GLY A 28 -2.21 -12.93 -9.19
N ASN A 29 -2.28 -13.76 -8.15
CA ASN A 29 -2.16 -15.21 -8.31
C ASN A 29 -3.30 -15.83 -9.12
N ALA A 30 -4.54 -15.38 -8.93
CA ALA A 30 -5.66 -15.85 -9.74
C ALA A 30 -5.47 -15.49 -11.23
N CYS A 31 -4.99 -14.29 -11.52
CA CYS A 31 -4.66 -13.87 -12.88
C CYS A 31 -3.51 -14.70 -13.48
N ARG A 32 -2.45 -14.95 -12.71
CA ARG A 32 -1.33 -15.80 -13.12
C ARG A 32 -1.80 -17.21 -13.49
N LEU A 33 -2.61 -17.84 -12.63
CA LEU A 33 -3.17 -19.18 -12.91
C LEU A 33 -4.08 -19.19 -14.14
N ALA A 34 -4.90 -18.15 -14.34
CA ALA A 34 -5.71 -18.03 -15.54
C ALA A 34 -4.84 -17.93 -16.80
N ALA A 35 -3.78 -17.15 -16.75
CA ALA A 35 -2.84 -17.02 -17.87
C ALA A 35 -2.09 -18.33 -18.16
N GLU A 36 -1.64 -19.02 -17.13
CA GLU A 36 -0.98 -20.35 -17.25
C GLU A 36 -1.92 -21.39 -17.87
N ASN A 37 -3.18 -21.44 -17.41
CA ASN A 37 -4.19 -22.32 -17.96
C ASN A 37 -4.48 -22.02 -19.44
N LEU A 38 -4.56 -20.74 -19.80
CA LEU A 38 -4.76 -20.33 -21.20
C LEU A 38 -3.56 -20.70 -22.06
N LEU A 39 -2.34 -20.43 -21.61
CA LEU A 39 -1.12 -20.81 -22.33
C LEU A 39 -1.01 -22.33 -22.53
N ALA A 40 -1.40 -23.11 -21.52
CA ALA A 40 -1.44 -24.55 -21.64
C ALA A 40 -2.45 -25.03 -22.72
N ALA A 41 -3.65 -24.42 -22.75
CA ALA A 41 -4.64 -24.73 -23.78
C ALA A 41 -4.21 -24.29 -25.19
N MET A 42 -3.47 -23.20 -25.30
CA MET A 42 -2.93 -22.69 -26.58
C MET A 42 -1.78 -23.55 -27.12
N ARG A 43 -1.04 -24.25 -26.25
CA ARG A 43 0.21 -24.94 -26.64
C ARG A 43 -0.10 -26.15 -27.54
N LYS A 44 0.60 -26.25 -28.70
CA LYS A 44 0.57 -27.38 -29.62
C LYS A 44 1.65 -28.41 -29.25
N ALA A 45 1.54 -29.61 -29.82
CA ALA A 45 2.52 -30.69 -29.60
C ALA A 45 3.93 -30.35 -30.08
N ASP A 46 4.05 -29.49 -31.09
CA ASP A 46 5.31 -29.02 -31.66
C ASP A 46 5.92 -27.85 -30.85
N GLY A 47 5.26 -27.42 -29.75
CA GLY A 47 5.72 -26.33 -28.89
C GLY A 47 5.27 -24.93 -29.33
N THR A 48 4.62 -24.78 -30.48
CA THR A 48 4.02 -23.51 -30.93
C THR A 48 2.69 -23.25 -30.22
N TYR A 49 2.11 -22.08 -30.43
CA TYR A 49 0.84 -21.68 -29.80
C TYR A 49 -0.25 -21.46 -30.83
N ARG A 50 -1.46 -21.90 -30.49
CA ARG A 50 -2.66 -21.60 -31.24
C ARG A 50 -3.04 -20.13 -31.07
N ASN A 51 -3.55 -19.55 -32.14
CA ASN A 51 -4.26 -18.28 -32.05
C ASN A 51 -5.75 -18.52 -31.66
N TYR A 52 -6.51 -17.45 -31.49
CA TYR A 52 -7.92 -17.52 -31.09
C TYR A 52 -8.79 -18.31 -32.07
N GLU A 53 -8.61 -18.09 -33.37
CA GLU A 53 -9.40 -18.76 -34.41
C GLU A 53 -9.07 -20.27 -34.51
N GLU A 54 -7.81 -20.63 -34.36
CA GLU A 54 -7.37 -22.03 -34.28
C GLU A 54 -8.03 -22.73 -33.08
N MET A 55 -7.95 -22.13 -31.88
CA MET A 55 -8.60 -22.69 -30.68
C MET A 55 -10.09 -22.91 -30.91
N LYS A 56 -10.78 -21.93 -31.48
CA LYS A 56 -12.21 -21.98 -31.74
C LYS A 56 -12.56 -23.07 -32.77
N SER A 57 -11.80 -23.20 -33.85
CA SER A 57 -12.01 -24.21 -34.87
C SER A 57 -11.77 -25.64 -34.38
N GLU A 58 -10.82 -25.80 -33.44
CA GLU A 58 -10.51 -27.09 -32.82
C GLU A 58 -11.43 -27.41 -31.61
N GLY A 59 -12.39 -26.54 -31.28
CA GLY A 59 -13.31 -26.71 -30.14
C GLY A 59 -12.63 -26.56 -28.76
N ILE A 60 -11.48 -25.89 -28.71
CA ILE A 60 -10.75 -25.64 -27.47
C ILE A 60 -11.36 -24.43 -26.78
N GLU A 61 -11.56 -24.52 -25.47
CA GLU A 61 -12.12 -23.41 -24.68
C GLU A 61 -11.22 -22.18 -24.75
N THR A 62 -11.78 -21.05 -25.20
CA THR A 62 -11.07 -19.79 -25.37
C THR A 62 -11.22 -18.83 -24.16
N LYS A 63 -11.99 -19.25 -23.14
CA LYS A 63 -12.22 -18.50 -21.91
C LYS A 63 -11.90 -19.37 -20.71
N VAL A 64 -10.82 -19.05 -20.03
CA VAL A 64 -10.35 -19.78 -18.85
C VAL A 64 -10.47 -18.94 -17.60
N LYS A 65 -10.57 -19.61 -16.46
CA LYS A 65 -10.58 -18.97 -15.14
C LYS A 65 -9.36 -19.43 -14.33
N GLY A 66 -8.83 -18.53 -13.52
CA GLY A 66 -7.91 -18.86 -12.45
C GLY A 66 -8.62 -18.68 -11.10
N ASN A 67 -8.46 -19.65 -10.23
CA ASN A 67 -8.91 -19.56 -8.84
C ASN A 67 -7.70 -19.86 -7.94
N TRP A 68 -7.37 -18.91 -7.07
CA TRP A 68 -6.30 -19.07 -6.12
C TRP A 68 -6.82 -18.88 -4.69
N VAL A 69 -6.38 -19.71 -3.78
CA VAL A 69 -6.75 -19.68 -2.37
C VAL A 69 -5.47 -19.62 -1.54
N ALA A 70 -5.43 -18.72 -0.56
CA ALA A 70 -4.34 -18.63 0.40
C ALA A 70 -4.45 -19.81 1.41
N THR A 71 -3.93 -20.97 1.04
CA THR A 71 -4.01 -22.19 1.86
C THR A 71 -3.31 -22.01 3.19
N TYR A 72 -2.17 -21.34 3.21
CA TYR A 72 -1.46 -21.04 4.46
C TYR A 72 -2.36 -20.38 5.51
N CYS A 73 -3.09 -19.33 5.12
CA CYS A 73 -3.99 -18.63 6.05
C CYS A 73 -5.18 -19.49 6.50
N ALA A 74 -5.65 -20.39 5.64
CA ALA A 74 -6.72 -21.33 5.98
C ALA A 74 -6.27 -22.39 7.00
N ASP A 75 -5.02 -22.81 6.91
CA ASP A 75 -4.40 -23.79 7.81
C ASP A 75 -3.97 -23.18 9.15
N HIS A 76 -3.81 -21.85 9.21
CA HIS A 76 -3.40 -21.10 10.42
C HIS A 76 -4.42 -19.99 10.78
N PRO A 77 -5.69 -20.34 11.05
CA PRO A 77 -6.75 -19.36 11.30
C PRO A 77 -6.49 -18.56 12.59
N VAL A 78 -7.04 -17.36 12.63
CA VAL A 78 -7.06 -16.56 13.86
C VAL A 78 -8.06 -17.16 14.85
N ASP A 79 -7.61 -17.45 16.05
CA ASP A 79 -8.48 -17.76 17.18
C ASP A 79 -9.27 -16.49 17.58
N GLN A 80 -10.58 -16.55 17.45
CA GLN A 80 -11.47 -15.40 17.69
C GLN A 80 -11.50 -14.99 19.17
N ALA A 81 -11.19 -15.89 20.10
CA ALA A 81 -11.22 -15.59 21.52
C ALA A 81 -9.94 -14.87 21.99
N THR A 82 -8.79 -15.23 21.41
CA THR A 82 -7.48 -14.71 21.80
C THR A 82 -6.90 -13.72 20.83
N SER A 83 -7.46 -13.62 19.63
CA SER A 83 -6.93 -12.86 18.49
C SER A 83 -5.51 -13.28 18.08
N GLN A 84 -5.12 -14.52 18.40
CA GLN A 84 -3.82 -15.08 18.04
C GLN A 84 -3.96 -15.96 16.80
N GLY A 85 -2.94 -15.98 15.94
CA GLY A 85 -2.90 -16.79 14.74
C GLY A 85 -1.92 -16.22 13.71
N GLU A 86 -1.86 -16.84 12.55
CA GLU A 86 -1.01 -16.43 11.42
C GLU A 86 -1.87 -16.14 10.18
N PRO A 87 -2.69 -15.06 10.19
CA PRO A 87 -3.68 -14.81 9.14
C PRO A 87 -3.08 -14.29 7.82
N PHE A 88 -1.78 -14.02 7.78
CA PHE A 88 -1.10 -13.44 6.62
C PHE A 88 0.03 -14.35 6.16
N SER A 89 0.03 -14.71 4.88
CA SER A 89 1.09 -15.50 4.26
C SER A 89 2.22 -14.65 3.67
N VAL A 90 1.99 -13.34 3.52
CA VAL A 90 2.94 -12.40 2.92
C VAL A 90 2.99 -11.13 3.74
N TYR A 91 4.19 -10.74 4.11
CA TYR A 91 4.47 -9.51 4.86
C TYR A 91 5.30 -8.54 4.03
N MET A 92 5.08 -7.24 4.25
CA MET A 92 5.94 -6.16 3.76
C MET A 92 6.65 -5.51 4.94
N TYR A 93 7.82 -4.91 4.67
CA TYR A 93 8.62 -4.24 5.69
C TYR A 93 9.00 -2.86 5.17
N THR A 94 8.79 -1.83 5.98
CA THR A 94 9.09 -0.46 5.59
C THR A 94 9.72 0.32 6.73
N LEU A 95 10.78 1.05 6.43
CA LEU A 95 11.45 1.98 7.32
C LEU A 95 11.22 3.40 6.80
N PHE A 96 10.85 4.30 7.70
CA PHE A 96 10.56 5.70 7.41
C PHE A 96 11.56 6.61 8.14
N LEU A 97 12.23 7.48 7.39
CA LEU A 97 13.25 8.41 7.88
C LEU A 97 12.92 9.83 7.40
N PRO A 98 12.02 10.55 8.11
CA PRO A 98 11.74 11.94 7.81
C PRO A 98 12.79 12.87 8.41
N GLU A 99 13.13 13.95 7.69
CA GLU A 99 13.84 15.12 8.20
C GLU A 99 12.84 16.27 8.34
N VAL A 100 12.84 16.92 9.50
CA VAL A 100 11.87 17.97 9.82
C VAL A 100 12.56 19.25 10.28
N ALA A 101 11.97 20.39 9.92
CA ALA A 101 12.25 21.69 10.54
C ALA A 101 11.10 22.04 11.49
N VAL A 102 11.45 22.42 12.72
CA VAL A 102 10.49 22.86 13.75
C VAL A 102 10.75 24.32 14.11
N ASP A 103 9.76 25.17 13.85
CA ASP A 103 9.79 26.56 14.36
C ASP A 103 9.30 26.56 15.81
N THR A 104 10.24 26.70 16.73
CA THR A 104 9.96 26.69 18.18
C THR A 104 9.20 27.91 18.68
N MET A 105 9.10 28.97 17.90
CA MET A 105 8.34 30.17 18.24
C MET A 105 6.85 30.04 17.85
N THR A 106 6.58 29.38 16.75
CA THR A 106 5.24 29.21 16.21
C THR A 106 4.65 27.80 16.39
N GLY A 107 5.50 26.82 16.68
CA GLY A 107 5.11 25.40 16.74
C GLY A 107 4.89 24.75 15.37
N LYS A 108 5.16 25.47 14.27
CA LYS A 108 5.03 24.90 12.93
C LYS A 108 6.10 23.87 12.65
N VAL A 109 5.68 22.76 12.07
CA VAL A 109 6.56 21.68 11.60
C VAL A 109 6.46 21.59 10.08
N LYS A 110 7.62 21.50 9.43
CA LYS A 110 7.74 21.21 8.00
C LYS A 110 8.54 19.95 7.82
N VAL A 111 8.02 19.00 7.05
CA VAL A 111 8.80 17.86 6.57
C VAL A 111 9.61 18.34 5.37
N GLU A 112 10.94 18.31 5.48
CA GLU A 112 11.83 18.80 4.43
C GLU A 112 12.31 17.70 3.49
N LYS A 113 12.46 16.48 4.04
CA LYS A 113 12.85 15.30 3.29
C LYS A 113 12.16 14.07 3.85
N PHE A 114 11.93 13.08 3.00
CA PHE A 114 11.45 11.78 3.43
C PHE A 114 12.19 10.66 2.69
N THR A 115 12.99 9.90 3.43
CA THR A 115 13.64 8.70 2.90
C THR A 115 12.86 7.46 3.35
N VAL A 116 12.52 6.60 2.41
CA VAL A 116 11.82 5.33 2.67
C VAL A 116 12.65 4.17 2.15
N VAL A 117 12.85 3.17 2.99
CA VAL A 117 13.43 1.88 2.57
C VAL A 117 12.35 0.82 2.75
N THR A 118 11.97 0.14 1.70
CA THR A 118 10.86 -0.82 1.75
C THR A 118 11.18 -2.12 1.02
N ASP A 119 10.70 -3.23 1.60
CA ASP A 119 10.70 -4.55 1.00
C ASP A 119 9.26 -5.00 0.77
N VAL A 120 8.81 -4.86 -0.46
CA VAL A 120 7.48 -5.27 -0.93
C VAL A 120 7.55 -6.50 -1.85
N GLY A 121 8.61 -7.28 -1.73
CA GLY A 121 8.88 -8.39 -2.65
C GLY A 121 9.26 -7.90 -4.04
N THR A 122 9.09 -8.76 -5.04
CA THR A 122 9.38 -8.41 -6.43
C THR A 122 8.50 -7.25 -6.92
N ILE A 123 9.12 -6.20 -7.44
CA ILE A 123 8.41 -5.03 -7.96
C ILE A 123 7.89 -5.31 -9.36
N MET A 124 6.59 -5.56 -9.47
CA MET A 124 5.92 -5.86 -10.74
C MET A 124 5.79 -4.63 -11.64
N ASN A 125 5.60 -3.45 -11.05
CA ASN A 125 5.50 -2.18 -11.77
C ASN A 125 5.99 -1.03 -10.88
N LYS A 126 7.21 -0.58 -11.13
CA LYS A 126 7.86 0.45 -10.32
C LYS A 126 7.07 1.75 -10.28
N LEU A 127 6.52 2.21 -11.42
CA LEU A 127 5.76 3.46 -11.48
C LEU A 127 4.51 3.43 -10.58
N VAL A 128 3.82 2.29 -10.54
CA VAL A 128 2.64 2.11 -9.68
C VAL A 128 3.04 2.06 -8.20
N VAL A 129 4.13 1.37 -7.88
CA VAL A 129 4.64 1.30 -6.50
C VAL A 129 5.10 2.68 -6.03
N ASP A 130 5.90 3.40 -6.83
CA ASP A 130 6.34 4.77 -6.53
C ASP A 130 5.13 5.69 -6.26
N GLY A 131 4.13 5.68 -7.16
CA GLY A 131 2.93 6.50 -7.02
C GLY A 131 2.12 6.17 -5.76
N ASN A 132 2.06 4.89 -5.38
CA ASN A 132 1.41 4.45 -4.15
C ASN A 132 2.15 4.98 -2.89
N PHE A 133 3.50 4.92 -2.89
CA PHE A 133 4.30 5.45 -1.79
C PHE A 133 4.18 6.96 -1.67
N TYR A 134 4.26 7.71 -2.77
CA TYR A 134 4.08 9.18 -2.73
C TYR A 134 2.71 9.57 -2.19
N GLY A 135 1.65 8.89 -2.64
CA GLY A 135 0.28 9.15 -2.16
C GLY A 135 0.10 8.79 -0.68
N GLY A 136 0.61 7.65 -0.23
CA GLY A 136 0.52 7.21 1.16
C GLY A 136 1.34 8.10 2.11
N LEU A 137 2.53 8.54 1.69
CA LEU A 137 3.33 9.50 2.47
C LEU A 137 2.60 10.83 2.66
N ALA A 138 1.94 11.34 1.61
CA ALA A 138 1.12 12.56 1.73
C ALA A 138 0.02 12.39 2.79
N GLN A 139 -0.69 11.27 2.77
CA GLN A 139 -1.69 10.95 3.81
C GLN A 139 -1.06 10.85 5.20
N GLY A 140 0.09 10.18 5.34
CA GLY A 140 0.81 10.04 6.61
C GLY A 140 1.29 11.36 7.18
N ILE A 141 1.71 12.31 6.33
CA ILE A 141 2.06 13.69 6.71
C ILE A 141 0.82 14.41 7.22
N GLY A 142 -0.31 14.31 6.50
CA GLY A 142 -1.58 14.88 6.92
C GLY A 142 -2.02 14.35 8.28
N LEU A 143 -2.01 13.04 8.46
CA LEU A 143 -2.37 12.40 9.72
C LEU A 143 -1.47 12.85 10.87
N ALA A 144 -0.16 13.02 10.61
CA ALA A 144 0.80 13.47 11.62
C ALA A 144 0.59 14.92 12.05
N LEU A 145 0.32 15.83 11.11
CA LEU A 145 0.50 17.27 11.32
C LEU A 145 -0.78 18.12 11.20
N SER A 146 -1.80 17.69 10.44
CA SER A 146 -2.87 18.60 10.05
C SER A 146 -4.29 18.03 10.06
N GLU A 147 -4.47 16.75 9.74
CA GLU A 147 -5.81 16.18 9.57
C GLU A 147 -6.56 16.04 10.90
N ASP A 148 -7.78 16.59 10.93
CA ASP A 148 -8.62 16.60 12.12
C ASP A 148 -10.11 16.49 11.75
N PHE A 149 -10.81 15.56 12.41
CA PHE A 149 -12.22 15.29 12.22
C PHE A 149 -13.02 15.27 13.54
N GLU A 150 -12.46 15.76 14.65
CA GLU A 150 -13.09 15.68 15.97
C GLU A 150 -14.39 16.49 16.08
N ASP A 151 -14.51 17.59 15.34
CA ASP A 151 -15.67 18.46 15.36
C ASP A 151 -16.30 18.59 13.97
N LEU A 152 -17.32 17.79 13.70
CA LEU A 152 -18.03 17.80 12.42
C LEU A 152 -18.69 19.12 12.06
N SER A 153 -18.95 20.02 13.03
CA SER A 153 -19.47 21.36 12.77
C SER A 153 -18.42 22.31 12.20
N LYS A 154 -17.16 22.05 12.48
CA LYS A 154 -16.00 22.80 11.99
C LYS A 154 -15.37 22.18 10.76
N HIS A 155 -15.24 20.84 10.76
CA HIS A 155 -14.58 20.05 9.72
C HIS A 155 -15.55 19.69 8.59
N THR A 156 -16.09 20.72 7.91
CA THR A 156 -17.16 20.59 6.91
C THR A 156 -16.67 20.53 5.46
N SER A 157 -15.37 20.58 5.23
CA SER A 157 -14.75 20.47 3.90
C SER A 157 -13.34 19.93 4.02
N LEU A 158 -12.76 19.37 2.95
CA LEU A 158 -11.39 18.84 2.93
C LEU A 158 -10.37 19.87 3.42
N LEU A 159 -10.51 21.12 3.00
CA LEU A 159 -9.69 22.23 3.48
C LEU A 159 -9.75 22.39 5.00
N ARG A 160 -10.97 22.39 5.57
CA ARG A 160 -11.16 22.56 7.01
C ARG A 160 -10.76 21.34 7.82
N CYS A 161 -10.77 20.17 7.20
CA CYS A 161 -10.23 18.93 7.79
C CYS A 161 -8.70 18.88 7.80
N GLY A 162 -8.02 19.84 7.19
CA GLY A 162 -6.56 19.86 7.16
C GLY A 162 -5.92 18.82 6.25
N ILE A 163 -6.65 18.35 5.22
CA ILE A 163 -6.07 17.46 4.21
C ILE A 163 -4.88 18.15 3.54
N PRO A 164 -3.70 17.51 3.47
CA PRO A 164 -2.50 18.15 2.95
C PRO A 164 -2.61 18.48 1.46
N TYR A 165 -1.98 19.58 1.08
CA TYR A 165 -1.79 19.98 -0.30
C TYR A 165 -0.43 19.52 -0.81
N ILE A 166 -0.21 19.67 -2.10
CA ILE A 166 1.07 19.31 -2.74
C ILE A 166 2.26 20.09 -2.12
N LEU A 167 2.04 21.29 -1.61
CA LEU A 167 3.07 22.11 -0.96
C LEU A 167 3.41 21.66 0.48
N ASP A 168 2.61 20.79 1.08
CA ASP A 168 2.86 20.21 2.40
C ASP A 168 3.70 18.93 2.32
N VAL A 169 3.85 18.39 1.10
CA VAL A 169 4.69 17.22 0.82
C VAL A 169 6.06 17.70 0.38
N PRO A 170 7.16 17.16 0.92
CA PRO A 170 8.50 17.58 0.53
C PRO A 170 8.80 17.20 -0.92
N ASP A 171 9.54 18.06 -1.64
CA ASP A 171 10.04 17.72 -2.98
C ASP A 171 11.11 16.63 -2.95
N ASP A 172 11.84 16.52 -1.82
CA ASP A 172 12.88 15.51 -1.61
C ASP A 172 12.28 14.23 -1.01
N LEU A 173 11.81 13.35 -1.88
CA LEU A 173 11.28 12.02 -1.55
C LEU A 173 12.16 10.94 -2.16
N GLU A 174 12.88 10.22 -1.32
CA GLU A 174 13.75 9.11 -1.73
C GLU A 174 13.09 7.76 -1.41
N LEU A 175 12.91 6.93 -2.44
CA LEU A 175 12.39 5.56 -2.30
C LEU A 175 13.47 4.54 -2.65
N HIS A 176 13.82 3.71 -1.69
CA HIS A 176 14.77 2.61 -1.84
C HIS A 176 14.05 1.27 -1.68
N TYR A 177 14.28 0.37 -2.61
CA TYR A 177 13.60 -0.92 -2.66
C TYR A 177 14.56 -2.07 -2.36
N ILE A 178 14.09 -2.98 -1.52
CA ILE A 178 14.64 -4.31 -1.32
C ILE A 178 13.63 -5.29 -1.88
N GLU A 179 14.09 -6.24 -2.70
CA GLU A 179 13.21 -7.19 -3.37
C GLU A 179 13.46 -8.61 -2.85
N THR A 180 12.95 -8.92 -1.66
CA THR A 180 13.00 -10.28 -1.14
C THR A 180 11.83 -11.09 -1.69
N TYR A 181 12.12 -12.13 -2.44
CA TYR A 181 11.10 -12.99 -3.06
C TYR A 181 10.11 -13.55 -2.04
N ARG A 182 8.82 -13.38 -2.31
CA ARG A 182 7.72 -13.89 -1.49
C ARG A 182 7.09 -15.12 -2.14
N PRO A 183 7.29 -16.35 -1.60
CA PRO A 183 6.81 -17.57 -2.23
C PRO A 183 5.31 -17.61 -2.52
N GLU A 184 4.50 -17.05 -1.63
CA GLU A 184 3.04 -17.00 -1.77
C GLU A 184 2.56 -15.83 -2.65
N GLY A 185 3.44 -14.92 -3.02
CA GLY A 185 3.10 -13.81 -3.93
C GLY A 185 3.26 -14.20 -5.40
N PRO A 186 2.47 -13.59 -6.30
CA PRO A 186 2.63 -13.83 -7.73
C PRO A 186 4.01 -13.33 -8.17
N TYR A 187 4.82 -14.22 -8.73
CA TYR A 187 6.22 -13.97 -9.11
C TYR A 187 7.08 -13.36 -7.99
N GLY A 188 6.74 -13.63 -6.74
CA GLY A 188 7.47 -13.12 -5.57
C GLY A 188 7.04 -11.75 -5.07
N ALA A 189 5.98 -11.16 -5.61
CA ALA A 189 5.49 -9.84 -5.22
C ALA A 189 4.63 -9.87 -3.95
N ALA A 190 4.75 -8.85 -3.10
CA ALA A 190 3.79 -8.55 -2.04
C ALA A 190 2.82 -7.45 -2.47
N GLY A 191 1.76 -7.25 -1.70
CA GLY A 191 0.98 -6.02 -1.76
C GLY A 191 1.73 -4.87 -1.09
N CYS A 192 1.45 -3.63 -1.48
CA CYS A 192 2.06 -2.45 -0.87
C CYS A 192 1.07 -1.30 -0.65
N GLY A 193 -0.23 -1.57 -0.77
CA GLY A 193 -1.26 -0.53 -0.73
C GLY A 193 -1.25 0.31 0.54
N GLU A 194 -1.07 -0.29 1.69
CA GLU A 194 -1.12 0.35 3.00
C GLU A 194 0.26 0.68 3.58
N ALA A 195 1.33 -0.02 3.13
CA ALA A 195 2.68 0.16 3.65
C ALA A 195 3.13 1.62 3.77
N PRO A 196 2.88 2.51 2.80
CA PRO A 196 3.35 3.89 2.87
C PRO A 196 2.58 4.77 3.86
N LEU A 197 1.43 4.29 4.39
CA LEU A 197 0.60 5.04 5.34
C LEU A 197 0.76 4.53 6.79
N ASP A 198 1.18 3.28 6.99
CA ASP A 198 1.12 2.63 8.31
C ASP A 198 1.94 3.33 9.40
N ALA A 199 3.13 3.85 9.08
CA ALA A 199 4.01 4.39 10.10
C ALA A 199 4.75 5.72 9.77
N PRO A 200 4.40 6.52 8.76
CA PRO A 200 5.02 7.84 8.59
C PRO A 200 4.76 8.78 9.77
N HIS A 201 3.54 8.75 10.33
CA HIS A 201 3.14 9.63 11.43
C HIS A 201 3.97 9.43 12.71
N PRO A 202 4.24 8.23 13.26
CA PRO A 202 5.14 8.11 14.39
C PRO A 202 6.59 8.44 14.04
N ALA A 203 7.02 8.21 12.79
CA ALA A 203 8.35 8.61 12.35
C ALA A 203 8.52 10.14 12.38
N ILE A 204 7.52 10.90 11.91
CA ILE A 204 7.50 12.38 12.00
C ILE A 204 7.53 12.85 13.45
N LEU A 205 6.73 12.26 14.35
CA LEU A 205 6.75 12.60 15.77
C LEU A 205 8.10 12.31 16.42
N ASN A 206 8.78 11.24 16.04
CA ASN A 206 10.13 10.93 16.48
C ASN A 206 11.16 11.94 15.95
N ALA A 207 10.99 12.41 14.70
CA ALA A 207 11.86 13.46 14.15
C ALA A 207 11.67 14.79 14.88
N ILE A 208 10.42 15.16 15.24
CA ILE A 208 10.15 16.35 16.09
C ILE A 208 10.84 16.20 17.45
N TYR A 209 10.73 15.03 18.09
CA TYR A 209 11.43 14.77 19.34
C TYR A 209 12.94 14.89 19.20
N ASN A 210 13.51 14.32 18.14
CA ASN A 210 14.95 14.40 17.89
C ASN A 210 15.42 15.84 17.68
N ALA A 211 14.62 16.67 17.02
CA ALA A 211 14.94 18.08 16.76
C ALA A 211 14.79 18.99 17.99
N THR A 212 13.88 18.66 18.92
CA THR A 212 13.45 19.60 19.96
C THR A 212 13.55 19.07 21.39
N GLY A 213 13.62 17.75 21.58
CA GLY A 213 13.47 17.10 22.87
C GLY A 213 12.01 16.96 23.35
N ALA A 214 11.06 17.59 22.68
CA ALA A 214 9.65 17.56 23.06
C ALA A 214 8.95 16.27 22.59
N ARG A 215 8.45 15.45 23.51
CA ARG A 215 7.72 14.20 23.20
C ARG A 215 6.25 14.49 22.97
N ILE A 216 5.79 14.25 21.75
CA ILE A 216 4.37 14.36 21.35
C ILE A 216 3.79 12.95 21.28
N THR A 217 2.65 12.74 21.94
CA THR A 217 1.97 11.43 22.04
C THR A 217 0.56 11.45 21.44
N ARG A 218 0.15 12.55 20.83
CA ARG A 218 -1.15 12.68 20.15
C ARG A 218 -0.95 13.28 18.76
N ILE A 219 -1.82 12.90 17.84
CA ILE A 219 -1.90 13.43 16.47
C ILE A 219 -3.28 14.06 16.26
N PRO A 220 -3.36 15.04 15.36
CA PRO A 220 -2.24 15.68 14.65
C PRO A 220 -1.40 16.58 15.57
N ALA A 221 -0.08 16.63 15.30
CA ALA A 221 0.86 17.51 15.98
C ALA A 221 0.75 18.94 15.44
N LYS A 222 -0.43 19.57 15.63
CA LYS A 222 -0.68 20.95 15.25
C LYS A 222 0.24 21.92 15.99
N PRO A 223 0.45 23.16 15.50
CA PRO A 223 1.34 24.13 16.12
C PRO A 223 1.10 24.33 17.62
N GLU A 224 -0.14 24.36 18.07
CA GLU A 224 -0.49 24.48 19.48
C GLU A 224 -0.07 23.27 20.32
N VAL A 225 -0.14 22.05 19.76
CA VAL A 225 0.30 20.82 20.41
C VAL A 225 1.83 20.79 20.56
N VAL A 226 2.53 21.22 19.52
CA VAL A 226 4.00 21.32 19.53
C VAL A 226 4.45 22.36 20.56
N LEU A 227 3.83 23.55 20.58
CA LEU A 227 4.13 24.61 21.57
C LEU A 227 3.84 24.18 23.01
N GLU A 228 2.77 23.43 23.23
CA GLU A 228 2.45 22.86 24.55
C GLU A 228 3.55 21.90 25.01
N ALA A 229 4.00 20.99 24.13
CA ALA A 229 5.06 20.04 24.43
C ALA A 229 6.42 20.73 24.67
N LEU A 230 6.74 21.78 23.91
CA LEU A 230 7.97 22.58 24.11
C LEU A 230 7.99 23.32 25.44
N LYS A 231 6.83 23.81 25.93
CA LYS A 231 6.74 24.48 27.23
C LYS A 231 6.88 23.54 28.42
N ALA A 232 6.71 22.25 28.19
CA ALA A 232 6.84 21.22 29.23
C ALA A 232 8.27 20.71 29.42
N LEU A 233 9.23 21.18 28.61
CA LEU A 233 10.68 20.94 28.76
C LEU A 233 11.28 21.85 29.82
#